data_13eef299e23d4e534e9d5cce56167da8
#
_entry.id   13eef299e23d4e534e9d5cce56167da8
#
_cell.length_a   1.000
_cell.length_b   1.000
_cell.length_c   1.000
_cell.angle_alpha   90.00
_cell.angle_beta   90.00
_cell.angle_gamma   90.00
#
_symmetry.space_group_name_H-M   'P 1'
#
loop_
_entity.id
_entity.type
_entity.pdbx_description
1 polymer ?
#
loop_
_entity_poly.entity_id
_entity_poly.type
_entity_poly.pdbx_seq_one_letter_code
_entity_poly.pdbx_strand_id
1 'polypeptide(L)'
;MHNEHWSEGQSWSCLPHAVACFALTFWIQANVGVAWSAAPLALGLAFMACESGFVWDAEARRGRSYTGWIVGGKLVAWGKWRAVPTASAVQLERTRESMMNRRGAPRSVKIDSWELQWQDERGRWHPLHDFTDRHLAQSALAAVRQSLDC
;
A
#
# COMPACT_ATOMS: atom_id res chain seq x y z
N MET A 1 19.32 -5.09 -9.96
CA MET A 1 18.05 -5.26 -9.19
C MET A 1 16.98 -4.44 -9.87
N HIS A 2 16.11 -5.10 -10.62
CA HIS A 2 14.98 -4.43 -11.30
C HIS A 2 13.74 -4.68 -10.45
N ASN A 3 13.47 -3.78 -9.52
CA ASN A 3 12.25 -3.83 -8.73
C ASN A 3 11.18 -3.04 -9.48
N GLU A 4 10.13 -3.69 -9.87
CA GLU A 4 8.95 -3.02 -10.40
C GLU A 4 8.06 -2.57 -9.24
N HIS A 5 7.52 -1.36 -9.33
CA HIS A 5 6.64 -0.83 -8.29
C HIS A 5 5.40 -0.19 -8.90
N TRP A 6 4.28 -0.36 -8.22
CA TRP A 6 2.99 0.23 -8.54
C TRP A 6 2.51 1.05 -7.36
N SER A 7 2.36 2.37 -7.55
CA SER A 7 1.83 3.28 -6.54
C SER A 7 0.31 3.40 -6.70
N GLU A 8 -0.41 3.24 -5.60
CA GLU A 8 -1.85 3.49 -5.53
C GLU A 8 -2.16 4.92 -5.03
N GLY A 9 -1.12 5.75 -4.88
CA GLY A 9 -1.22 7.12 -4.40
C GLY A 9 -1.14 7.23 -2.89
N GLN A 10 -1.72 8.29 -2.36
CA GLN A 10 -1.61 8.66 -0.94
C GLN A 10 -2.11 7.56 -0.01
N SER A 11 -1.28 7.21 0.97
CA SER A 11 -1.62 6.18 1.95
C SER A 11 -2.54 6.70 3.05
N TRP A 12 -3.76 6.17 3.10
CA TRP A 12 -4.71 6.48 4.16
C TRP A 12 -4.24 6.06 5.55
N SER A 13 -3.34 5.08 5.65
CA SER A 13 -2.77 4.64 6.93
C SER A 13 -1.89 5.69 7.59
N CYS A 14 -1.32 6.63 6.81
CA CYS A 14 -0.49 7.72 7.31
C CYS A 14 -1.30 8.95 7.75
N LEU A 15 -2.57 9.06 7.34
CA LEU A 15 -3.40 10.21 7.64
C LEU A 15 -3.60 10.49 9.14
N PRO A 16 -3.88 9.50 10.00
CA PRO A 16 -4.00 9.74 11.44
C PRO A 16 -2.71 10.31 12.06
N HIS A 17 -1.54 9.87 11.57
CA HIS A 17 -0.25 10.37 12.04
C HIS A 17 -0.02 11.83 11.60
N ALA A 18 -0.38 12.17 10.37
CA ALA A 18 -0.35 13.54 9.87
C ALA A 18 -1.25 14.45 10.72
N VAL A 19 -2.48 14.05 10.99
CA VAL A 19 -3.43 14.81 11.83
C VAL A 19 -2.89 15.00 13.24
N ALA A 20 -2.31 13.97 13.87
CA ALA A 20 -1.70 14.06 15.19
C ALA A 20 -0.52 15.05 15.21
N CYS A 21 0.35 15.02 14.18
CA CYS A 21 1.45 15.96 14.03
C CYS A 21 0.97 17.41 13.88
N PHE A 22 -0.07 17.66 13.10
CA PHE A 22 -0.64 19.00 12.97
C PHE A 22 -1.29 19.49 14.27
N ALA A 23 -2.03 18.64 14.98
CA ALA A 23 -2.59 18.98 16.29
C ALA A 23 -1.48 19.34 17.29
N LEU A 24 -0.38 18.55 17.32
CA LEU A 24 0.79 18.82 18.14
C LEU A 24 1.47 20.15 17.75
N THR A 25 1.54 20.46 16.46
CA THR A 25 2.07 21.74 15.96
C THR A 25 1.32 22.92 16.57
N PHE A 26 -0.02 22.90 16.49
CA PHE A 26 -0.85 23.97 17.06
C PHE A 26 -0.71 24.08 18.58
N TRP A 27 -0.66 22.95 19.28
CA TRP A 27 -0.49 22.94 20.72
C TRP A 27 0.86 23.51 21.14
N ILE A 28 1.96 23.13 20.48
CA ILE A 28 3.30 23.65 20.74
C ILE A 28 3.37 25.16 20.45
N GLN A 29 2.79 25.60 19.35
CA GLN A 29 2.78 27.01 18.97
C GLN A 29 2.08 27.85 20.02
N ALA A 30 0.98 27.36 20.58
CA ALA A 30 0.21 28.07 21.59
C ALA A 30 0.88 28.11 22.98
N ASN A 31 1.66 27.07 23.36
CA ASN A 31 2.16 26.92 24.72
C ASN A 31 3.67 27.06 24.86
N VAL A 32 4.46 26.84 23.81
CA VAL A 32 5.93 26.78 23.86
C VAL A 32 6.59 27.83 22.96
N GLY A 33 6.03 28.04 21.78
CA GLY A 33 6.51 29.03 20.83
C GLY A 33 6.69 28.48 19.40
N VAL A 34 6.74 29.41 18.45
CA VAL A 34 6.73 29.09 16.99
C VAL A 34 7.95 28.27 16.56
N ALA A 35 9.11 28.50 17.12
CA ALA A 35 10.35 27.82 16.73
C ALA A 35 10.26 26.30 16.92
N TRP A 36 9.59 25.84 17.96
CA TRP A 36 9.46 24.42 18.29
C TRP A 36 8.37 23.71 17.50
N SER A 37 7.46 24.45 16.88
CA SER A 37 6.37 23.89 16.06
C SER A 37 6.82 23.44 14.68
N ALA A 38 8.01 23.85 14.22
CA ALA A 38 8.50 23.51 12.89
C ALA A 38 8.75 22.00 12.69
N ALA A 39 9.25 21.31 13.69
CA ALA A 39 9.54 19.88 13.59
C ALA A 39 8.27 19.01 13.41
N PRO A 40 7.22 19.12 14.26
CA PRO A 40 6.00 18.36 14.05
C PRO A 40 5.26 18.79 12.79
N LEU A 41 5.35 20.05 12.36
CA LEU A 41 4.80 20.50 11.07
C LEU A 41 5.46 19.78 9.89
N ALA A 42 6.80 19.76 9.85
CA ALA A 42 7.53 19.07 8.80
C ALA A 42 7.22 17.57 8.76
N LEU A 43 7.10 16.94 9.93
CA LEU A 43 6.74 15.53 10.05
C LEU A 43 5.31 15.27 9.57
N GLY A 44 4.36 16.14 9.90
CA GLY A 44 2.98 16.06 9.40
C GLY A 44 2.91 16.14 7.88
N LEU A 45 3.65 17.06 7.26
CA LEU A 45 3.76 17.18 5.81
C LEU A 45 4.41 15.93 5.17
N ALA A 46 5.43 15.36 5.83
CA ALA A 46 6.04 14.12 5.37
C ALA A 46 5.03 12.95 5.37
N PHE A 47 4.20 12.82 6.42
CA PHE A 47 3.15 11.80 6.44
C PHE A 47 2.06 12.04 5.38
N MET A 48 1.77 13.27 5.02
CA MET A 48 0.87 13.58 3.91
C MET A 48 1.42 13.16 2.54
N ALA A 49 2.74 13.14 2.37
CA ALA A 49 3.41 12.66 1.16
C ALA A 49 3.66 11.14 1.14
N CYS A 50 3.12 10.40 2.11
CA CYS A 50 3.29 8.96 2.21
C CYS A 50 2.39 8.25 1.18
N GLU A 51 2.98 7.35 0.41
CA GLU A 51 2.28 6.55 -0.61
C GLU A 51 2.14 5.08 -0.16
N SER A 52 1.16 4.41 -0.73
CA SER A 52 0.99 2.95 -0.62
C SER A 52 1.00 2.32 -2.00
N GLY A 53 1.34 1.03 -2.05
CA GLY A 53 1.33 0.29 -3.29
C GLY A 53 1.97 -1.09 -3.16
N PHE A 54 2.41 -1.62 -4.29
CA PHE A 54 2.99 -2.94 -4.42
C PHE A 54 4.37 -2.88 -5.08
N VAL A 55 5.31 -3.69 -4.58
CA VAL A 55 6.64 -3.89 -5.18
C VAL A 55 6.85 -5.36 -5.44
N TRP A 56 7.34 -5.67 -6.64
CA TRP A 56 7.75 -7.00 -7.06
C TRP A 56 9.24 -7.05 -7.36
N ASP A 57 9.92 -8.03 -6.79
CA ASP A 57 11.33 -8.36 -7.02
C ASP A 57 11.38 -9.66 -7.83
N ALA A 58 11.56 -9.54 -9.15
CA ALA A 58 11.54 -10.66 -10.07
C ALA A 58 12.70 -11.64 -9.84
N GLU A 59 13.90 -11.14 -9.49
CA GLU A 59 15.07 -11.98 -9.23
C GLU A 59 14.88 -12.85 -7.99
N ALA A 60 14.36 -12.26 -6.91
CA ALA A 60 14.13 -12.98 -5.66
C ALA A 60 12.75 -13.64 -5.59
N ARG A 61 11.92 -13.51 -6.61
CA ARG A 61 10.53 -14.02 -6.69
C ARG A 61 9.75 -13.72 -5.42
N ARG A 62 9.67 -12.43 -5.06
CA ARG A 62 8.97 -11.98 -3.86
C ARG A 62 8.26 -10.66 -4.09
N GLY A 63 7.11 -10.51 -3.45
CA GLY A 63 6.34 -9.29 -3.48
C GLY A 63 6.10 -8.72 -2.09
N ARG A 64 5.82 -7.42 -2.01
CA ARG A 64 5.35 -6.80 -0.78
C ARG A 64 4.37 -5.67 -1.06
N SER A 65 3.33 -5.58 -0.25
CA SER A 65 2.61 -4.33 -0.08
C SER A 65 3.50 -3.37 0.69
N TYR A 66 3.56 -2.12 0.29
CA TYR A 66 4.38 -1.12 0.97
C TYR A 66 3.58 0.11 1.35
N THR A 67 4.08 0.80 2.35
CA THR A 67 3.75 2.18 2.69
C THR A 67 5.08 2.91 2.84
N GLY A 68 5.24 4.10 2.26
CA GLY A 68 6.52 4.78 2.29
C GLY A 68 6.57 6.04 1.46
N TRP A 69 7.77 6.50 1.17
CA TRP A 69 8.04 7.71 0.41
C TRP A 69 8.94 7.42 -0.79
N ILE A 70 8.77 8.18 -1.86
CA ILE A 70 9.71 8.23 -2.96
C ILE A 70 10.62 9.45 -2.74
N VAL A 71 11.87 9.22 -2.36
CA VAL A 71 12.86 10.27 -2.10
C VAL A 71 14.00 10.16 -3.11
N GLY A 72 14.18 11.18 -3.94
CA GLY A 72 15.23 11.18 -4.98
C GLY A 72 15.14 10.00 -5.95
N GLY A 73 13.94 9.57 -6.30
CA GLY A 73 13.69 8.41 -7.18
C GLY A 73 13.92 7.04 -6.51
N LYS A 74 14.20 7.01 -5.21
CA LYS A 74 14.34 5.77 -4.45
C LYS A 74 13.15 5.58 -3.51
N LEU A 75 12.59 4.38 -3.50
CA LEU A 75 11.51 4.01 -2.61
C LEU A 75 12.07 3.69 -1.22
N VAL A 76 11.74 4.55 -0.24
CA VAL A 76 11.98 4.31 1.19
C VAL A 76 10.66 3.82 1.78
N ALA A 77 10.51 2.52 1.91
CA ALA A 77 9.23 1.92 2.24
C ALA A 77 9.37 0.80 3.27
N TRP A 78 8.33 0.64 4.06
CA TRP A 78 8.18 -0.50 4.96
C TRP A 78 7.03 -1.40 4.48
N GLY A 79 7.17 -2.68 4.78
CA GLY A 79 6.23 -3.72 4.39
C GLY A 79 6.90 -5.09 4.49
N LYS A 80 6.10 -6.12 4.68
CA LYS A 80 6.61 -7.49 4.81
C LYS A 80 6.74 -8.14 3.43
N TRP A 81 7.93 -8.59 3.09
CA TRP A 81 8.17 -9.40 1.90
C TRP A 81 7.49 -10.78 2.04
N ARG A 82 6.83 -11.18 0.96
CA ARG A 82 6.24 -12.51 0.82
C ARG A 82 6.93 -13.20 -0.35
N ALA A 83 7.62 -14.29 -0.08
CA ALA A 83 8.25 -15.10 -1.13
C ALA A 83 7.18 -15.88 -1.89
N VAL A 84 7.39 -16.00 -3.21
CA VAL A 84 6.58 -16.80 -4.14
C VAL A 84 7.54 -17.78 -4.82
N PRO A 85 8.03 -18.82 -4.12
CA PRO A 85 9.13 -19.64 -4.61
C PRO A 85 8.73 -20.47 -5.85
N THR A 86 7.53 -21.02 -5.83
CA THR A 86 6.98 -21.86 -6.90
C THR A 86 5.50 -21.57 -7.03
N ALA A 87 5.13 -20.66 -7.93
CA ALA A 87 3.73 -20.40 -8.22
C ALA A 87 3.27 -21.30 -9.37
N SER A 88 2.29 -22.16 -9.11
CA SER A 88 1.62 -22.92 -10.14
C SER A 88 0.66 -22.04 -10.96
N ALA A 89 0.13 -20.99 -10.36
CA ALA A 89 -0.73 -20.02 -11.01
C ALA A 89 -0.75 -18.68 -10.26
N VAL A 90 -1.01 -17.60 -11.01
CA VAL A 90 -1.25 -16.26 -10.45
C VAL A 90 -2.52 -15.71 -11.09
N GLN A 91 -3.39 -15.14 -10.26
CA GLN A 91 -4.66 -14.59 -10.73
C GLN A 91 -5.01 -13.28 -10.03
N LEU A 92 -5.99 -12.56 -10.61
CA LEU A 92 -6.70 -11.46 -9.95
C LEU A 92 -8.09 -11.95 -9.58
N GLU A 93 -8.43 -11.81 -8.31
CA GLU A 93 -9.78 -12.02 -7.81
C GLU A 93 -10.44 -10.68 -7.54
N ARG A 94 -11.68 -10.51 -8.00
CA ARG A 94 -12.48 -9.33 -7.69
C ARG A 94 -13.18 -9.53 -6.36
N THR A 95 -12.76 -8.79 -5.35
CA THR A 95 -13.40 -8.81 -4.03
C THR A 95 -14.36 -7.63 -3.92
N ARG A 96 -15.58 -7.89 -3.47
CA ARG A 96 -16.57 -6.87 -3.15
C ARG A 96 -16.73 -6.80 -1.65
N GLU A 97 -16.18 -5.77 -1.04
CA GLU A 97 -16.42 -5.50 0.36
C GLU A 97 -17.64 -4.60 0.52
N SER A 98 -18.62 -5.03 1.34
CA SER A 98 -19.69 -4.19 1.79
C SER A 98 -19.36 -3.66 3.18
N MET A 99 -18.98 -2.40 3.30
CA MET A 99 -18.83 -1.75 4.61
C MET A 99 -20.21 -1.48 5.22
N MET A 100 -20.60 -2.27 6.20
CA MET A 100 -21.71 -1.94 7.07
C MET A 100 -21.35 -0.77 7.98
N ASN A 101 -22.07 0.34 7.85
CA ASN A 101 -21.92 1.46 8.76
C ASN A 101 -22.44 1.06 10.15
N ARG A 102 -21.62 1.23 11.21
CA ARG A 102 -21.93 0.87 12.62
C ARG A 102 -23.21 1.49 13.20
N ARG A 103 -23.93 2.34 12.46
CA ARG A 103 -25.17 3.02 12.87
C ARG A 103 -26.46 2.45 12.24
N GLY A 104 -26.42 1.23 11.69
CA GLY A 104 -27.64 0.56 11.24
C GLY A 104 -28.36 1.15 10.01
N ALA A 105 -27.76 2.13 9.32
CA ALA A 105 -28.28 2.63 8.07
C ALA A 105 -27.64 1.84 6.90
N PRO A 106 -28.42 1.30 5.95
CA PRO A 106 -27.92 0.53 4.83
C PRO A 106 -27.32 1.47 3.77
N ARG A 107 -26.13 2.00 4.00
CA ARG A 107 -25.27 2.56 2.98
C ARG A 107 -24.10 1.60 2.80
N SER A 108 -24.33 0.54 2.05
CA SER A 108 -23.26 -0.30 1.54
C SER A 108 -22.50 0.49 0.46
N VAL A 109 -21.40 1.11 0.83
CA VAL A 109 -20.43 1.56 -0.18
C VAL A 109 -19.77 0.28 -0.69
N LYS A 110 -20.11 -0.12 -1.91
CA LYS A 110 -19.45 -1.23 -2.59
C LYS A 110 -18.10 -0.71 -3.08
N ILE A 111 -17.04 -1.11 -2.42
CA ILE A 111 -15.68 -0.89 -2.91
C ILE A 111 -15.30 -2.14 -3.67
N ASP A 112 -15.09 -2.02 -4.98
CA ASP A 112 -14.51 -3.10 -5.78
C ASP A 112 -12.99 -3.05 -5.57
N SER A 113 -12.39 -4.10 -5.02
CA SER A 113 -10.95 -4.30 -4.96
C SER A 113 -10.53 -5.49 -5.82
N TRP A 114 -9.26 -5.51 -6.21
CA TRP A 114 -8.66 -6.52 -7.07
C TRP A 114 -7.51 -7.17 -6.34
N GLU A 115 -7.74 -8.34 -5.76
CA GLU A 115 -6.74 -9.08 -5.01
C GLU A 115 -5.83 -9.87 -5.95
N LEU A 116 -4.53 -9.54 -5.95
CA LEU A 116 -3.50 -10.32 -6.62
C LEU A 116 -3.15 -11.52 -5.72
N GLN A 117 -3.35 -12.73 -6.25
CA GLN A 117 -3.15 -13.98 -5.52
C GLN A 117 -2.22 -14.91 -6.29
N TRP A 118 -1.49 -15.73 -5.57
CA TRP A 118 -0.71 -16.84 -6.14
C TRP A 118 -1.13 -18.17 -5.53
N GLN A 119 -1.00 -19.26 -6.29
CA GLN A 119 -1.35 -20.61 -5.86
C GLN A 119 -0.09 -21.39 -5.52
N ASP A 120 -0.05 -22.02 -4.34
CA ASP A 120 1.02 -22.91 -3.92
C ASP A 120 0.90 -24.30 -4.59
N GLU A 121 1.93 -25.15 -4.43
CA GLU A 121 1.97 -26.52 -4.95
C GLU A 121 0.82 -27.41 -4.41
N ARG A 122 0.20 -27.02 -3.30
CA ARG A 122 -0.93 -27.73 -2.69
C ARG A 122 -2.28 -27.21 -3.19
N GLY A 123 -2.28 -26.32 -4.18
CA GLY A 123 -3.48 -25.72 -4.75
C GLY A 123 -4.14 -24.64 -3.88
N ARG A 124 -3.49 -24.14 -2.82
CA ARG A 124 -4.05 -23.09 -1.96
C ARG A 124 -3.67 -21.72 -2.48
N TRP A 125 -4.64 -20.80 -2.48
CA TRP A 125 -4.45 -19.41 -2.87
C TRP A 125 -3.95 -18.57 -1.71
N HIS A 126 -2.97 -17.74 -1.99
CA HIS A 126 -2.34 -16.82 -1.02
C HIS A 126 -2.38 -15.39 -1.55
N PRO A 127 -2.88 -14.43 -0.77
CA PRO A 127 -2.92 -13.04 -1.19
C PRO A 127 -1.52 -12.42 -1.22
N LEU A 128 -1.23 -11.65 -2.26
CA LEU A 128 -0.03 -10.81 -2.38
C LEU A 128 -0.35 -9.36 -2.06
N HIS A 129 -1.36 -8.79 -2.75
CA HIS A 129 -1.75 -7.40 -2.61
C HIS A 129 -3.17 -7.14 -3.11
N ASP A 130 -3.84 -6.17 -2.48
CA ASP A 130 -5.16 -5.68 -2.87
C ASP A 130 -5.01 -4.33 -3.58
N PHE A 131 -5.41 -4.27 -4.84
CA PHE A 131 -5.43 -3.05 -5.64
C PHE A 131 -6.82 -2.42 -5.64
N THR A 132 -6.87 -1.10 -5.56
CA THR A 132 -8.10 -0.32 -5.77
C THR A 132 -8.34 -0.01 -7.24
N ASP A 133 -7.27 0.05 -8.05
CA ASP A 133 -7.31 0.30 -9.49
C ASP A 133 -7.09 -0.99 -10.29
N ARG A 134 -8.06 -1.29 -11.20
CA ARG A 134 -8.00 -2.46 -12.07
C ARG A 134 -6.81 -2.45 -13.03
N HIS A 135 -6.44 -1.28 -13.55
CA HIS A 135 -5.34 -1.18 -14.52
C HIS A 135 -3.99 -1.47 -13.85
N LEU A 136 -3.79 -0.93 -12.65
CA LEU A 136 -2.61 -1.24 -11.85
C LEU A 136 -2.53 -2.72 -11.51
N ALA A 137 -3.65 -3.32 -11.09
CA ALA A 137 -3.75 -4.75 -10.81
C ALA A 137 -3.39 -5.61 -12.02
N GLN A 138 -3.90 -5.27 -13.20
CA GLN A 138 -3.62 -6.01 -14.45
C GLN A 138 -2.15 -5.88 -14.87
N SER A 139 -1.55 -4.70 -14.75
CA SER A 139 -0.14 -4.51 -15.08
C SER A 139 0.77 -5.27 -14.12
N ALA A 140 0.46 -5.26 -12.81
CA ALA A 140 1.18 -6.03 -11.81
C ALA A 140 1.06 -7.54 -12.06
N LEU A 141 -0.14 -8.04 -12.40
CA LEU A 141 -0.34 -9.44 -12.76
C LEU A 141 0.49 -9.85 -13.97
N ALA A 142 0.54 -9.02 -15.02
CA ALA A 142 1.32 -9.29 -16.23
C ALA A 142 2.82 -9.40 -15.91
N ALA A 143 3.37 -8.46 -15.14
CA ALA A 143 4.77 -8.46 -14.74
C ALA A 143 5.14 -9.66 -13.87
N VAL A 144 4.29 -10.00 -12.89
CA VAL A 144 4.50 -11.18 -12.04
C VAL A 144 4.49 -12.46 -12.87
N ARG A 145 3.51 -12.63 -13.77
CA ARG A 145 3.46 -13.80 -14.67
C ARG A 145 4.69 -13.90 -15.56
N GLN A 146 5.07 -12.81 -16.21
CA GLN A 146 6.24 -12.79 -17.07
C GLN A 146 7.53 -13.22 -16.34
N SER A 147 7.67 -12.85 -15.07
CA SER A 147 8.84 -13.21 -14.26
C SER A 147 8.81 -14.65 -13.74
N LEU A 148 7.64 -15.27 -13.67
CA LEU A 148 7.49 -16.66 -13.22
C LEU A 148 7.60 -17.65 -14.37
N ASP A 149 7.22 -17.25 -15.60
CA ASP A 149 7.30 -18.06 -16.82
C ASP A 149 8.73 -18.12 -17.42
N CYS A 150 9.66 -17.32 -16.87
CA CYS A 150 11.09 -17.38 -17.18
C CYS A 150 11.85 -18.23 -16.17
#